data_f8cee5083c8eed28d2200e29c92495cd
#
_entry.id   f8cee5083c8eed28d2200e29c92495cd
#
_cell.length_a   1.000
_cell.length_b   1.000
_cell.length_c   1.000
_cell.angle_alpha   90.00
_cell.angle_beta   90.00
_cell.angle_gamma   90.00
#
_symmetry.space_group_name_H-M   'P 1'
#
loop_
_entity.id
_entity.type
_entity.pdbx_description
1 polymer ?
#
loop_
_entity_poly.entity_id
_entity_poly.type
_entity_poly.pdbx_seq_one_letter_code
_entity_poly.pdbx_strand_id
1 'polypeptide(L)'
;MLGPDGKPTGYAIDLCSQVVARIGQTVPGLSTDYTQLKLADAFASLAAGQADLLCGALTITLRRRETVDFSEPIFVTGASALLRSDSPQDLRELFLGEHKISPPRSPSIHPFAVSRVGVRKGSSTEVALSKAIDAGKYSAEIVTYGTHAEGLAALEDRDIDAYFADRALLIGLLERSPDSAILILGTRLLTRESYGIALRRGDSDLRLLTDRALSAFYATAGFGALLRKYFGPEAGALEQQIVAQSTIE
;
A
#
# COMPACT_ATOMS: atom_id res chain seq x y z
N MET A 1 3.16 -3.28 11.33
CA MET A 1 3.16 -4.64 11.94
C MET A 1 3.80 -4.53 13.31
N LEU A 2 3.59 -5.51 14.21
CA LEU A 2 4.35 -5.58 15.46
C LEU A 2 5.60 -6.42 15.22
N GLY A 3 6.74 -5.94 15.70
CA GLY A 3 8.00 -6.68 15.72
C GLY A 3 8.01 -7.77 16.81
N PRO A 4 9.09 -8.56 16.89
CA PRO A 4 9.24 -9.61 17.91
C PRO A 4 9.23 -9.09 19.36
N ASP A 5 9.57 -7.82 19.55
CA ASP A 5 9.56 -7.10 20.84
C ASP A 5 8.20 -6.43 21.15
N GLY A 6 7.18 -6.69 20.36
CA GLY A 6 5.86 -6.09 20.49
C GLY A 6 5.77 -4.63 20.06
N LYS A 7 6.86 -4.04 19.55
CA LYS A 7 6.86 -2.65 19.09
C LYS A 7 6.43 -2.56 17.62
N PRO A 8 5.81 -1.43 17.22
CA PRO A 8 5.47 -1.22 15.82
C PRO A 8 6.74 -1.18 14.96
N THR A 9 6.72 -1.88 13.82
CA THR A 9 7.83 -1.96 12.87
C THR A 9 7.33 -1.89 11.43
N GLY A 10 8.21 -1.49 10.54
CA GLY A 10 7.97 -1.37 9.11
C GLY A 10 8.51 -0.05 8.57
N TYR A 11 8.70 0.03 7.25
CA TYR A 11 9.27 1.21 6.59
C TYR A 11 8.63 2.53 7.02
N ALA A 12 7.31 2.63 6.95
CA ALA A 12 6.60 3.87 7.31
C ALA A 12 6.72 4.20 8.80
N ILE A 13 6.82 3.21 9.67
CA ILE A 13 7.01 3.43 11.11
C ILE A 13 8.42 3.94 11.40
N ASP A 14 9.43 3.31 10.82
CA ASP A 14 10.82 3.73 11.01
C ASP A 14 11.04 5.13 10.42
N LEU A 15 10.44 5.42 9.26
CA LEU A 15 10.47 6.76 8.67
C LEU A 15 9.78 7.81 9.56
N CYS A 16 8.59 7.51 10.09
CA CYS A 16 7.90 8.38 11.04
C CYS A 16 8.75 8.63 12.29
N SER A 17 9.43 7.63 12.80
CA SER A 17 10.34 7.80 13.96
C SER A 17 11.47 8.79 13.64
N GLN A 18 12.02 8.76 12.42
CA GLN A 18 13.02 9.73 11.96
C GLN A 18 12.44 11.15 11.86
N VAL A 19 11.20 11.26 11.36
CA VAL A 19 10.48 12.55 11.28
C VAL A 19 10.25 13.13 12.66
N VAL A 20 9.68 12.36 13.59
CA VAL A 20 9.38 12.80 14.95
C VAL A 20 10.67 13.17 15.71
N ALA A 21 11.74 12.39 15.55
CA ALA A 21 13.03 12.71 16.15
C ALA A 21 13.60 14.06 15.67
N ARG A 22 13.39 14.41 14.38
CA ARG A 22 13.81 15.72 13.84
C ARG A 22 12.92 16.85 14.33
N ILE A 23 11.59 16.64 14.36
CA ILE A 23 10.67 17.63 14.94
C ILE A 23 11.03 17.92 16.39
N GLY A 24 11.39 16.89 17.17
CA GLY A 24 11.82 17.03 18.57
C GLY A 24 13.09 17.87 18.77
N GLN A 25 13.92 18.05 17.74
CA GLN A 25 15.07 18.97 17.81
C GLN A 25 14.64 20.44 17.80
N THR A 26 13.47 20.73 17.22
CA THR A 26 12.92 22.11 17.12
C THR A 26 11.80 22.37 18.12
N VAL A 27 11.15 21.31 18.63
CA VAL A 27 10.04 21.38 19.58
C VAL A 27 10.46 20.71 20.90
N PRO A 28 10.97 21.48 21.90
CA PRO A 28 11.39 20.92 23.18
C PRO A 28 10.24 20.23 23.92
N GLY A 29 10.54 19.09 24.56
CA GLY A 29 9.56 18.36 25.37
C GLY A 29 8.59 17.47 24.56
N LEU A 30 8.82 17.29 23.26
CA LEU A 30 8.03 16.36 22.46
C LEU A 30 8.18 14.93 22.99
N SER A 31 7.06 14.28 23.29
CA SER A 31 6.97 12.84 23.60
C SER A 31 6.27 12.10 22.47
N THR A 32 6.52 10.82 22.36
CA THR A 32 5.92 9.99 21.29
C THR A 32 5.28 8.75 21.88
N ASP A 33 3.98 8.59 21.65
CA ASP A 33 3.21 7.40 21.99
C ASP A 33 2.66 6.77 20.73
N TYR A 34 2.74 5.45 20.65
CA TYR A 34 2.21 4.69 19.51
C TYR A 34 0.93 3.95 19.88
N THR A 35 -0.13 4.18 19.10
CA THR A 35 -1.40 3.48 19.21
C THR A 35 -1.73 2.79 17.90
N GLN A 36 -2.08 1.50 17.97
CA GLN A 36 -2.51 0.75 16.80
C GLN A 36 -3.98 1.02 16.51
N LEU A 37 -4.29 1.49 15.30
CA LEU A 37 -5.64 1.74 14.83
C LEU A 37 -6.00 0.81 13.66
N LYS A 38 -7.28 0.42 13.57
CA LYS A 38 -7.80 -0.23 12.38
C LYS A 38 -7.93 0.79 11.26
N LEU A 39 -7.62 0.40 10.02
CA LEU A 39 -7.68 1.33 8.88
C LEU A 39 -9.05 2.00 8.72
N ALA A 40 -10.13 1.27 9.02
CA ALA A 40 -11.50 1.79 8.92
C ALA A 40 -11.75 3.01 9.83
N ASP A 41 -11.08 3.06 10.99
CA ASP A 41 -11.30 4.08 12.02
C ASP A 41 -10.17 5.13 12.05
N ALA A 42 -9.02 4.82 11.45
CA ALA A 42 -7.79 5.60 11.60
C ALA A 42 -7.95 7.07 11.18
N PHE A 43 -8.56 7.32 10.02
CA PHE A 43 -8.75 8.68 9.53
C PHE A 43 -9.76 9.49 10.36
N ALA A 44 -10.82 8.83 10.87
CA ALA A 44 -11.79 9.46 11.76
C ALA A 44 -11.13 9.80 13.11
N SER A 45 -10.34 8.90 13.67
CA SER A 45 -9.58 9.13 14.92
C SER A 45 -8.58 10.29 14.76
N LEU A 46 -7.89 10.40 13.63
CA LEU A 46 -6.99 11.53 13.34
C LEU A 46 -7.77 12.84 13.25
N ALA A 47 -8.88 12.86 12.51
CA ALA A 47 -9.73 14.05 12.39
C ALA A 47 -10.33 14.50 13.74
N ALA A 48 -10.60 13.56 14.65
CA ALA A 48 -11.08 13.81 16.01
C ALA A 48 -9.96 14.24 16.99
N GLY A 49 -8.69 14.30 16.55
CA GLY A 49 -7.56 14.68 17.39
C GLY A 49 -7.12 13.61 18.40
N GLN A 50 -7.47 12.35 18.16
CA GLN A 50 -7.02 11.21 18.99
C GLN A 50 -5.61 10.74 18.61
N ALA A 51 -5.08 11.25 17.51
CA ALA A 51 -3.71 11.07 17.06
C ALA A 51 -3.29 12.34 16.33
N ASP A 52 -1.98 12.64 16.30
CA ASP A 52 -1.41 13.78 15.58
C ASP A 52 -0.91 13.36 14.18
N LEU A 53 -0.35 12.16 14.08
CA LEU A 53 0.16 11.58 12.83
C LEU A 53 -0.36 10.15 12.65
N LEU A 54 -0.67 9.77 11.41
CA LEU A 54 -0.87 8.37 11.06
C LEU A 54 0.30 7.89 10.20
N CYS A 55 1.01 6.90 10.71
CA CYS A 55 2.19 6.32 10.10
C CYS A 55 1.87 4.92 9.56
N GLY A 56 1.85 4.77 8.24
CA GLY A 56 1.53 3.49 7.61
C GLY A 56 1.54 3.56 6.09
N ALA A 57 1.12 2.49 5.46
CA ALA A 57 0.90 2.43 4.01
C ALA A 57 -0.43 3.14 3.67
N LEU A 58 -0.41 4.46 3.69
CA LEU A 58 -1.59 5.30 3.55
C LEU A 58 -1.55 6.03 2.21
N THR A 59 -2.29 5.52 1.23
CA THR A 59 -2.43 6.16 -0.08
C THR A 59 -3.02 7.56 0.05
N ILE A 60 -2.35 8.53 -0.54
CA ILE A 60 -2.85 9.89 -0.71
C ILE A 60 -3.98 9.84 -1.75
N THR A 61 -5.21 10.21 -1.35
CA THR A 61 -6.34 10.33 -2.27
C THR A 61 -7.10 11.64 -2.04
N LEU A 62 -7.72 12.17 -3.09
CA LEU A 62 -8.53 13.39 -2.95
C LEU A 62 -9.67 13.19 -1.93
N ARG A 63 -10.32 12.02 -1.95
CA ARG A 63 -11.38 11.68 -0.98
C ARG A 63 -10.87 11.73 0.47
N ARG A 64 -9.67 11.20 0.75
CA ARG A 64 -9.09 11.27 2.11
C ARG A 64 -8.70 12.69 2.48
N ARG A 65 -8.26 13.49 1.50
CA ARG A 65 -7.97 14.92 1.69
C ARG A 65 -9.19 15.79 2.03
N GLU A 66 -10.40 15.28 1.89
CA GLU A 66 -11.61 15.95 2.39
C GLU A 66 -11.64 16.00 3.93
N THR A 67 -11.01 15.04 4.61
CA THR A 67 -11.05 14.89 6.08
C THR A 67 -9.70 15.03 6.77
N VAL A 68 -8.60 14.77 6.07
CA VAL A 68 -7.22 14.82 6.61
C VAL A 68 -6.30 15.49 5.61
N ASP A 69 -5.15 15.96 6.07
CA ASP A 69 -4.03 16.37 5.22
C ASP A 69 -2.98 15.27 5.13
N PHE A 70 -2.05 15.41 4.20
CA PHE A 70 -0.93 14.50 3.99
C PHE A 70 0.37 15.28 3.84
N SER A 71 1.45 14.67 4.28
CA SER A 71 2.81 15.11 4.01
C SER A 71 3.18 14.99 2.54
N GLU A 72 4.37 15.44 2.20
CA GLU A 72 5.10 15.02 1.00
C GLU A 72 5.09 13.47 0.87
N PRO A 73 5.20 12.94 -0.37
CA PRO A 73 5.23 11.50 -0.59
C PRO A 73 6.38 10.81 0.15
N ILE A 74 6.05 9.73 0.84
CA ILE A 74 7.02 8.87 1.53
C ILE A 74 7.30 7.57 0.78
N PHE A 75 6.45 7.21 -0.18
CA PHE A 75 6.58 6.01 -1.00
C PHE A 75 5.76 6.15 -2.28
N VAL A 76 6.22 5.51 -3.36
CA VAL A 76 5.52 5.46 -4.65
C VAL A 76 5.33 4.01 -5.05
N THR A 77 4.11 3.65 -5.44
CA THR A 77 3.72 2.27 -5.69
C THR A 77 2.47 2.20 -6.56
N GLY A 78 1.80 1.06 -6.56
CA GLY A 78 0.50 0.86 -7.17
C GLY A 78 -0.12 -0.46 -6.76
N ALA A 79 -1.42 -0.57 -6.86
CA ALA A 79 -2.13 -1.82 -6.63
C ALA A 79 -1.80 -2.84 -7.73
N SER A 80 -1.62 -4.09 -7.34
CA SER A 80 -1.42 -5.24 -8.21
C SER A 80 -2.18 -6.44 -7.67
N ALA A 81 -2.04 -7.60 -8.32
CA ALA A 81 -2.65 -8.85 -7.91
C ALA A 81 -1.60 -9.85 -7.44
N LEU A 82 -1.92 -10.61 -6.41
CA LEU A 82 -1.28 -11.88 -6.07
C LEU A 82 -2.21 -12.99 -6.54
N LEU A 83 -1.68 -13.91 -7.34
CA LEU A 83 -2.41 -15.02 -7.95
C LEU A 83 -1.76 -16.33 -7.54
N ARG A 84 -2.51 -17.42 -7.66
CA ARG A 84 -1.92 -18.77 -7.69
C ARG A 84 -1.53 -19.14 -9.12
N SER A 85 -0.62 -20.09 -9.25
CA SER A 85 -0.25 -20.67 -10.55
C SER A 85 -1.42 -21.34 -11.30
N ASP A 86 -2.45 -21.76 -10.55
CA ASP A 86 -3.68 -22.36 -11.07
C ASP A 86 -4.90 -21.41 -11.10
N SER A 87 -4.72 -20.12 -10.80
CA SER A 87 -5.77 -19.11 -10.94
C SER A 87 -6.30 -19.06 -12.37
N PRO A 88 -7.55 -18.61 -12.61
CA PRO A 88 -8.15 -18.50 -13.92
C PRO A 88 -7.23 -17.85 -14.96
N GLN A 89 -7.20 -18.42 -16.16
CA GLN A 89 -6.25 -18.03 -17.21
C GLN A 89 -6.40 -16.56 -17.62
N ASP A 90 -7.62 -16.05 -17.69
CA ASP A 90 -7.94 -14.65 -18.00
C ASP A 90 -7.35 -13.67 -16.98
N LEU A 91 -7.40 -13.99 -15.69
CA LEU A 91 -6.74 -13.19 -14.64
C LEU A 91 -5.21 -13.23 -14.78
N ARG A 92 -4.64 -14.41 -15.08
CA ARG A 92 -3.19 -14.54 -15.27
C ARG A 92 -2.71 -13.80 -16.51
N GLU A 93 -3.40 -13.91 -17.65
CA GLU A 93 -3.10 -13.15 -18.86
C GLU A 93 -3.16 -11.64 -18.60
N LEU A 94 -4.15 -11.22 -17.85
CA LEU A 94 -4.36 -9.81 -17.55
C LEU A 94 -3.27 -9.21 -16.65
N PHE A 95 -2.87 -9.92 -15.59
CA PHE A 95 -1.94 -9.38 -14.58
C PHE A 95 -0.48 -9.83 -14.73
N LEU A 96 -0.22 -10.93 -15.46
CA LEU A 96 1.13 -11.40 -15.73
C LEU A 96 1.62 -11.01 -17.15
N GLY A 97 0.73 -10.56 -18.03
CA GLY A 97 1.07 -10.26 -19.41
C GLY A 97 1.36 -11.50 -20.24
N GLU A 98 0.90 -12.66 -19.83
CA GLU A 98 1.02 -13.92 -20.57
C GLU A 98 0.11 -13.89 -21.79
N HIS A 99 0.51 -13.22 -22.88
CA HIS A 99 -0.20 -13.31 -24.15
C HIS A 99 0.15 -14.63 -24.84
N LYS A 100 -0.70 -15.64 -24.67
CA LYS A 100 -0.77 -16.68 -25.69
C LYS A 100 -1.52 -16.09 -26.88
N ILE A 101 -0.82 -15.94 -28.02
CA ILE A 101 -1.44 -15.70 -29.31
C ILE A 101 -2.27 -16.95 -29.63
N SER A 102 -3.50 -16.94 -29.17
CA SER A 102 -4.48 -17.93 -29.61
C SER A 102 -5.14 -17.40 -30.91
N PRO A 103 -5.25 -18.18 -31.97
CA PRO A 103 -6.00 -17.76 -33.14
C PRO A 103 -7.43 -17.37 -32.72
N PRO A 104 -8.09 -16.44 -33.46
CA PRO A 104 -9.44 -16.01 -33.12
C PRO A 104 -10.36 -17.26 -33.12
N ARG A 105 -10.72 -17.67 -31.91
CA ARG A 105 -11.75 -18.67 -31.73
C ARG A 105 -13.09 -17.97 -31.82
N SER A 106 -14.03 -18.58 -32.51
CA SER A 106 -15.45 -18.19 -32.45
C SER A 106 -15.86 -17.90 -31.01
N PRO A 107 -16.74 -16.93 -30.76
CA PRO A 107 -17.18 -16.62 -29.41
C PRO A 107 -17.80 -17.88 -28.81
N SER A 108 -17.01 -18.66 -28.13
CA SER A 108 -17.51 -19.70 -27.24
C SER A 108 -18.20 -18.97 -26.10
N ILE A 109 -19.50 -19.11 -26.06
CA ILE A 109 -20.32 -18.75 -24.89
C ILE A 109 -19.90 -19.71 -23.78
N HIS A 110 -18.75 -19.43 -23.15
CA HIS A 110 -18.48 -20.00 -21.83
C HIS A 110 -19.34 -19.18 -20.85
N PRO A 111 -20.18 -19.82 -20.02
CA PRO A 111 -20.72 -19.16 -18.86
C PRO A 111 -19.49 -18.72 -18.09
N PHE A 112 -19.25 -17.41 -18.03
CA PHE A 112 -18.14 -16.82 -17.29
C PHE A 112 -18.28 -17.29 -15.86
N ALA A 113 -17.41 -18.17 -15.40
CA ALA A 113 -17.20 -18.34 -13.99
C ALA A 113 -16.76 -16.96 -13.50
N VAL A 114 -17.60 -16.30 -12.72
CA VAL A 114 -17.28 -14.99 -12.16
C VAL A 114 -16.11 -15.21 -11.20
N SER A 115 -14.95 -14.70 -11.56
CA SER A 115 -13.76 -14.80 -10.71
C SER A 115 -14.03 -14.11 -9.37
N ARG A 116 -13.64 -14.73 -8.27
CA ARG A 116 -13.73 -14.14 -6.93
C ARG A 116 -12.41 -13.48 -6.60
N VAL A 117 -12.43 -12.19 -6.32
CA VAL A 117 -11.21 -11.40 -6.07
C VAL A 117 -11.26 -10.75 -4.70
N GLY A 118 -10.20 -10.96 -3.93
CA GLY A 118 -10.10 -10.46 -2.57
C GLY A 118 -9.41 -9.10 -2.49
N VAL A 119 -9.84 -8.28 -1.53
CA VAL A 119 -9.22 -6.98 -1.25
C VAL A 119 -9.41 -6.60 0.22
N ARG A 120 -8.54 -5.75 0.77
CA ARG A 120 -8.74 -5.23 2.13
C ARG A 120 -9.85 -4.17 2.14
N LYS A 121 -10.81 -4.34 3.06
CA LYS A 121 -11.93 -3.41 3.27
C LYS A 121 -11.43 -1.99 3.62
N GLY A 122 -12.01 -0.97 2.99
CA GLY A 122 -11.68 0.44 3.20
C GLY A 122 -10.37 0.90 2.54
N SER A 123 -9.74 0.04 1.70
CA SER A 123 -8.52 0.40 0.98
C SER A 123 -8.81 1.22 -0.29
N SER A 124 -7.80 1.94 -0.78
CA SER A 124 -7.84 2.58 -2.11
C SER A 124 -7.95 1.55 -3.23
N THR A 125 -7.35 0.37 -3.02
CA THR A 125 -7.41 -0.77 -3.96
C THR A 125 -8.84 -1.28 -4.13
N GLU A 126 -9.64 -1.37 -3.06
CA GLU A 126 -11.06 -1.75 -3.13
C GLU A 126 -11.84 -0.79 -4.05
N VAL A 127 -11.65 0.52 -3.86
CA VAL A 127 -12.32 1.54 -4.68
C VAL A 127 -11.86 1.47 -6.15
N ALA A 128 -10.57 1.25 -6.39
CA ALA A 128 -10.02 1.15 -7.74
C ALA A 128 -10.51 -0.11 -8.46
N LEU A 129 -10.56 -1.24 -7.74
CA LEU A 129 -11.02 -2.52 -8.27
C LEU A 129 -12.52 -2.47 -8.61
N SER A 130 -13.35 -1.92 -7.71
CA SER A 130 -14.78 -1.70 -7.98
C SER A 130 -14.99 -0.86 -9.24
N LYS A 131 -14.31 0.28 -9.34
CA LYS A 131 -14.39 1.13 -10.54
C LYS A 131 -13.96 0.41 -11.82
N ALA A 132 -12.95 -0.47 -11.75
CA ALA A 132 -12.48 -1.19 -12.91
C ALA A 132 -13.49 -2.28 -13.36
N ILE A 133 -14.17 -2.91 -12.41
CA ILE A 133 -15.25 -3.88 -12.66
C ILE A 133 -16.48 -3.15 -13.23
N ASP A 134 -16.91 -2.05 -12.61
CA ASP A 134 -18.06 -1.24 -13.06
C ASP A 134 -17.84 -0.67 -14.46
N ALA A 135 -16.60 -0.38 -14.83
CA ALA A 135 -16.21 0.07 -16.17
C ALA A 135 -16.14 -1.08 -17.19
N GLY A 136 -16.52 -2.30 -16.81
CA GLY A 136 -16.49 -3.48 -17.68
C GLY A 136 -15.10 -3.98 -18.06
N LYS A 137 -14.06 -3.55 -17.34
CA LYS A 137 -12.68 -4.03 -17.58
C LYS A 137 -12.46 -5.47 -17.11
N TYR A 138 -13.22 -5.88 -16.10
CA TYR A 138 -13.16 -7.20 -15.47
C TYR A 138 -14.57 -7.67 -15.12
N SER A 139 -14.77 -8.99 -15.11
CA SER A 139 -15.96 -9.62 -14.56
C SER A 139 -15.54 -10.41 -13.32
N ALA A 140 -15.83 -9.86 -12.13
CA ALA A 140 -15.42 -10.48 -10.88
C ALA A 140 -16.36 -10.08 -9.72
N GLU A 141 -16.45 -10.97 -8.72
CA GLU A 141 -17.05 -10.70 -7.43
C GLU A 141 -15.97 -10.24 -6.45
N ILE A 142 -16.19 -9.08 -5.79
CA ILE A 142 -15.26 -8.57 -4.78
C ILE A 142 -15.60 -9.17 -3.42
N VAL A 143 -14.61 -9.83 -2.80
CA VAL A 143 -14.64 -10.30 -1.41
C VAL A 143 -13.74 -9.41 -0.56
N THR A 144 -14.26 -8.83 0.53
CA THR A 144 -13.49 -7.93 1.38
C THR A 144 -13.04 -8.59 2.66
N TYR A 145 -11.79 -8.32 3.07
CA TYR A 145 -11.16 -8.84 4.28
C TYR A 145 -10.75 -7.71 5.23
N GLY A 146 -10.72 -7.99 6.52
CA GLY A 146 -10.32 -7.03 7.55
C GLY A 146 -8.80 -6.79 7.55
N THR A 147 -8.03 -7.82 7.25
CA THR A 147 -6.56 -7.80 7.23
C THR A 147 -6.00 -8.40 5.95
N HIS A 148 -4.75 -8.08 5.64
CA HIS A 148 -4.03 -8.70 4.51
C HIS A 148 -3.72 -10.19 4.74
N ALA A 149 -3.57 -10.60 6.00
CA ALA A 149 -3.33 -12.01 6.35
C ALA A 149 -4.56 -12.88 6.06
N GLU A 150 -5.77 -12.40 6.39
CA GLU A 150 -7.01 -13.08 6.03
C GLU A 150 -7.19 -13.21 4.51
N GLY A 151 -6.85 -12.16 3.76
CA GLY A 151 -6.92 -12.19 2.30
C GLY A 151 -5.89 -13.15 1.66
N LEU A 152 -4.68 -13.24 2.23
CA LEU A 152 -3.69 -14.21 1.79
C LEU A 152 -4.14 -15.65 2.07
N ALA A 153 -4.62 -15.92 3.29
CA ALA A 153 -5.14 -17.23 3.65
C ALA A 153 -6.27 -17.69 2.71
N ALA A 154 -7.22 -16.78 2.42
CA ALA A 154 -8.30 -17.08 1.49
C ALA A 154 -7.82 -17.35 0.04
N LEU A 155 -6.72 -16.74 -0.39
CA LEU A 155 -6.08 -17.05 -1.68
C LEU A 155 -5.43 -18.45 -1.64
N GLU A 156 -4.71 -18.78 -0.58
CA GLU A 156 -4.07 -20.08 -0.37
C GLU A 156 -5.11 -21.21 -0.28
N ASP A 157 -6.21 -20.98 0.45
CA ASP A 157 -7.35 -21.91 0.63
C ASP A 157 -8.26 -22.03 -0.60
N ARG A 158 -7.98 -21.28 -1.69
CA ARG A 158 -8.77 -21.27 -2.94
C ARG A 158 -10.18 -20.68 -2.80
N ASP A 159 -10.44 -19.93 -1.75
CA ASP A 159 -11.70 -19.21 -1.56
C ASP A 159 -11.84 -18.03 -2.51
N ILE A 160 -10.72 -17.50 -3.00
CA ILE A 160 -10.62 -16.45 -4.01
C ILE A 160 -9.56 -16.81 -5.06
N ASP A 161 -9.71 -16.24 -6.26
CA ASP A 161 -8.84 -16.50 -7.41
C ASP A 161 -7.63 -15.57 -7.49
N ALA A 162 -7.75 -14.35 -6.92
CA ALA A 162 -6.69 -13.37 -6.82
C ALA A 162 -6.88 -12.50 -5.59
N TYR A 163 -5.79 -12.02 -4.99
CA TYR A 163 -5.81 -11.06 -3.92
C TYR A 163 -5.16 -9.75 -4.38
N PHE A 164 -5.89 -8.63 -4.22
CA PHE A 164 -5.45 -7.31 -4.65
C PHE A 164 -5.00 -6.47 -3.48
N ALA A 165 -3.80 -5.93 -3.58
CA ALA A 165 -3.26 -4.96 -2.64
C ALA A 165 -2.17 -4.14 -3.33
N ASP A 166 -1.58 -3.23 -2.59
CA ASP A 166 -0.37 -2.56 -3.00
C ASP A 166 0.76 -3.59 -3.28
N ARG A 167 1.51 -3.37 -4.37
CA ARG A 167 2.55 -4.29 -4.84
C ARG A 167 3.63 -4.53 -3.78
N ALA A 168 4.03 -3.50 -3.04
CA ALA A 168 5.03 -3.65 -1.98
C ALA A 168 4.50 -4.49 -0.81
N LEU A 169 3.22 -4.35 -0.48
CA LEU A 169 2.57 -5.20 0.53
C LEU A 169 2.46 -6.65 0.04
N LEU A 170 2.12 -6.87 -1.24
CA LEU A 170 2.04 -8.20 -1.83
C LEU A 170 3.39 -8.92 -1.84
N ILE A 171 4.50 -8.21 -2.10
CA ILE A 171 5.86 -8.77 -1.99
C ILE A 171 6.09 -9.28 -0.56
N GLY A 172 5.83 -8.47 0.44
CA GLY A 172 6.01 -8.87 1.84
C GLY A 172 5.04 -9.96 2.31
N LEU A 173 3.89 -10.15 1.67
CA LEU A 173 3.00 -11.29 1.90
C LEU A 173 3.57 -12.55 1.26
N LEU A 174 4.01 -12.46 0.01
CA LEU A 174 4.60 -13.57 -0.75
C LEU A 174 5.84 -14.14 -0.02
N GLU A 175 6.74 -13.28 0.46
CA GLU A 175 7.95 -13.69 1.18
C GLU A 175 7.65 -14.45 2.50
N ARG A 176 6.51 -14.20 3.12
CA ARG A 176 6.08 -14.83 4.37
C ARG A 176 5.13 -15.99 4.19
N SER A 177 4.64 -16.21 2.98
CA SER A 177 3.73 -17.32 2.69
C SER A 177 4.48 -18.65 2.71
N PRO A 178 3.96 -19.66 3.42
CA PRO A 178 4.49 -21.03 3.32
C PRO A 178 4.30 -21.59 1.91
N ASP A 179 3.29 -21.12 1.18
CA ASP A 179 2.91 -21.54 -0.17
C ASP A 179 3.46 -20.64 -1.28
N SER A 180 4.53 -19.87 -0.97
CA SER A 180 5.15 -18.93 -1.91
C SER A 180 5.49 -19.53 -3.28
N ALA A 181 5.78 -20.84 -3.34
CA ALA A 181 6.11 -21.54 -4.58
C ALA A 181 4.95 -21.59 -5.61
N ILE A 182 3.70 -21.51 -5.15
CA ILE A 182 2.52 -21.54 -6.01
C ILE A 182 1.91 -20.15 -6.23
N LEU A 183 2.42 -19.15 -5.54
CA LEU A 183 1.95 -17.78 -5.65
C LEU A 183 2.77 -16.99 -6.67
N ILE A 184 2.09 -16.17 -7.45
CA ILE A 184 2.69 -15.37 -8.51
C ILE A 184 2.26 -13.92 -8.34
N LEU A 185 3.24 -13.02 -8.25
CA LEU A 185 2.99 -11.58 -8.17
C LEU A 185 2.74 -11.00 -9.57
N GLY A 186 1.62 -10.30 -9.73
CA GLY A 186 1.28 -9.60 -10.95
C GLY A 186 2.32 -8.55 -11.34
N THR A 187 2.66 -8.47 -12.61
CA THR A 187 3.59 -7.49 -13.18
C THR A 187 2.91 -6.18 -13.55
N ARG A 188 1.60 -6.22 -13.78
CA ARG A 188 0.80 -5.04 -14.14
C ARG A 188 0.24 -4.36 -12.90
N LEU A 189 0.26 -3.03 -12.93
CA LEU A 189 -0.35 -2.21 -11.90
C LEU A 189 -1.77 -1.81 -12.30
N LEU A 190 -2.71 -1.95 -11.38
CA LEU A 190 -4.08 -1.45 -11.49
C LEU A 190 -4.14 0.06 -11.28
N THR A 191 -3.29 0.58 -10.39
CA THR A 191 -3.21 2.00 -10.01
C THR A 191 -1.76 2.46 -9.97
N ARG A 192 -1.60 3.79 -9.89
CA ARG A 192 -0.34 4.43 -9.42
C ARG A 192 -0.69 5.24 -8.20
N GLU A 193 0.04 5.04 -7.13
CA GLU A 193 -0.28 5.57 -5.81
C GLU A 193 0.97 6.13 -5.14
N SER A 194 0.79 7.24 -4.40
CA SER A 194 1.80 7.74 -3.48
C SER A 194 1.28 7.58 -2.06
N TYR A 195 2.14 7.20 -1.13
CA TYR A 195 1.84 7.21 0.29
C TYR A 195 2.33 8.49 0.93
N GLY A 196 1.66 8.91 1.99
CA GLY A 196 2.08 10.02 2.84
C GLY A 196 1.77 9.74 4.30
N ILE A 197 2.41 10.47 5.19
CA ILE A 197 2.01 10.56 6.59
C ILE A 197 0.74 11.39 6.62
N ALA A 198 -0.34 10.86 7.20
CA ALA A 198 -1.56 11.63 7.32
C ALA A 198 -1.53 12.46 8.62
N LEU A 199 -2.07 13.67 8.52
CA LEU A 199 -2.15 14.67 9.60
C LEU A 199 -3.57 15.21 9.68
N ARG A 200 -3.89 15.82 10.81
CA ARG A 200 -5.16 16.53 10.99
C ARG A 200 -5.28 17.65 9.95
N ARG A 201 -6.46 17.76 9.35
CA ARG A 201 -6.72 18.75 8.31
C ARG A 201 -6.60 20.17 8.86
N GLY A 202 -5.89 21.01 8.10
CA GLY A 202 -5.69 22.42 8.44
C GLY A 202 -4.58 22.66 9.47
N ASP A 203 -3.89 21.64 9.95
CA ASP A 203 -2.69 21.77 10.79
C ASP A 203 -1.46 22.04 9.92
N SER A 204 -1.41 23.25 9.38
CA SER A 204 -0.37 23.66 8.43
C SER A 204 1.01 23.70 9.05
N ASP A 205 1.10 24.01 10.36
CA ASP A 205 2.37 24.08 11.07
C ASP A 205 2.97 22.69 11.27
N LEU A 206 2.19 21.73 11.76
CA LEU A 206 2.64 20.35 11.90
C LEU A 206 2.96 19.73 10.54
N ARG A 207 2.19 20.06 9.49
CA ARG A 207 2.48 19.61 8.14
C ARG A 207 3.82 20.15 7.65
N LEU A 208 4.07 21.45 7.81
CA LEU A 208 5.34 22.05 7.39
C LEU A 208 6.53 21.44 8.16
N LEU A 209 6.39 21.23 9.49
CA LEU A 209 7.42 20.56 10.30
C LEU A 209 7.68 19.12 9.80
N THR A 210 6.61 18.40 9.45
CA THR A 210 6.71 17.02 8.92
C THR A 210 7.42 17.02 7.56
N ASP A 211 7.03 17.91 6.64
CA ASP A 211 7.59 18.00 5.30
C ASP A 211 9.08 18.42 5.35
N ARG A 212 9.44 19.39 6.18
CA ARG A 212 10.84 19.76 6.43
C ARG A 212 11.67 18.61 7.00
N ALA A 213 11.12 17.88 7.96
CA ALA A 213 11.78 16.71 8.54
C ALA A 213 12.01 15.60 7.50
N LEU A 214 11.06 15.38 6.60
CA LEU A 214 11.17 14.45 5.48
C LEU A 214 12.25 14.90 4.50
N SER A 215 12.17 16.14 4.00
CA SER A 215 13.15 16.71 3.06
C SER A 215 14.57 16.62 3.61
N ALA A 216 14.77 17.06 4.87
CA ALA A 216 16.07 16.96 5.54
C ALA A 216 16.55 15.50 5.69
N PHE A 217 15.65 14.54 5.91
CA PHE A 217 16.02 13.12 6.00
C PHE A 217 16.38 12.54 4.63
N TYR A 218 15.63 12.88 3.58
CA TYR A 218 15.88 12.41 2.22
C TYR A 218 17.29 12.82 1.70
N ALA A 219 17.81 13.93 2.17
CA ALA A 219 19.16 14.39 1.83
C ALA A 219 20.27 13.60 2.55
N THR A 220 19.95 12.66 3.45
CA THR A 220 20.95 11.89 4.21
C THR A 220 21.18 10.48 3.66
N ALA A 221 22.38 9.94 3.85
CA ALA A 221 22.67 8.52 3.58
C ALA A 221 21.78 7.56 4.39
N GLY A 222 21.17 8.02 5.50
CA GLY A 222 20.24 7.28 6.34
C GLY A 222 18.96 6.90 5.60
N PHE A 223 18.49 7.74 4.68
CA PHE A 223 17.31 7.45 3.88
C PHE A 223 17.55 6.27 2.93
N GLY A 224 18.63 6.29 2.16
CA GLY A 224 19.00 5.16 1.30
C GLY A 224 19.25 3.87 2.10
N ALA A 225 19.81 3.96 3.32
CA ALA A 225 19.97 2.80 4.20
C ALA A 225 18.62 2.24 4.66
N LEU A 226 17.66 3.12 5.01
CA LEU A 226 16.30 2.73 5.39
C LEU A 226 15.59 2.01 4.23
N LEU A 227 15.68 2.54 3.01
CA LEU A 227 15.10 1.90 1.82
C LEU A 227 15.73 0.52 1.57
N ARG A 228 17.06 0.40 1.64
CA ARG A 228 17.74 -0.90 1.47
C ARG A 228 17.33 -1.94 2.50
N LYS A 229 17.09 -1.52 3.74
CA LYS A 229 16.61 -2.40 4.82
C LYS A 229 15.29 -3.08 4.46
N TYR A 230 14.38 -2.36 3.78
CA TYR A 230 13.01 -2.85 3.51
C TYR A 230 12.79 -3.32 2.07
N PHE A 231 13.55 -2.82 1.10
CA PHE A 231 13.29 -3.03 -0.33
C PHE A 231 14.51 -3.57 -1.10
N GLY A 232 15.60 -3.84 -0.42
CA GLY A 232 16.76 -4.49 -1.02
C GLY A 232 17.23 -3.84 -2.31
N PRO A 233 17.31 -4.60 -3.43
CA PRO A 233 17.83 -4.10 -4.72
C PRO A 233 16.99 -2.96 -5.34
N GLU A 234 15.69 -2.88 -5.02
CA GLU A 234 14.79 -1.85 -5.56
C GLU A 234 14.99 -0.47 -4.90
N ALA A 235 15.74 -0.41 -3.80
CA ALA A 235 15.92 0.80 -2.99
C ALA A 235 16.41 2.02 -3.78
N GLY A 236 17.38 1.85 -4.69
CA GLY A 236 17.93 2.96 -5.46
C GLY A 236 16.93 3.61 -6.41
N ALA A 237 16.10 2.82 -7.07
CA ALA A 237 15.04 3.32 -7.94
C ALA A 237 13.93 4.04 -7.12
N LEU A 238 13.57 3.49 -5.97
CA LEU A 238 12.60 4.09 -5.05
C LEU A 238 13.12 5.43 -4.48
N GLU A 239 14.39 5.48 -4.09
CA GLU A 239 15.04 6.71 -3.59
C GLU A 239 14.92 7.83 -4.62
N GLN A 240 15.31 7.57 -5.87
CA GLN A 240 15.22 8.54 -6.95
C GLN A 240 13.77 9.00 -7.19
N GLN A 241 12.81 8.10 -7.17
CA GLN A 241 11.40 8.44 -7.38
C GLN A 241 10.83 9.30 -6.24
N ILE A 242 11.17 9.02 -4.99
CA ILE A 242 10.68 9.76 -3.83
C ILE A 242 11.32 11.14 -3.79
N VAL A 243 12.65 11.22 -3.94
CA VAL A 243 13.38 12.49 -3.94
C VAL A 243 12.93 13.41 -5.08
N ALA A 244 12.66 12.86 -6.28
CA ALA A 244 12.16 13.64 -7.41
C ALA A 244 10.75 14.25 -7.19
N GLN A 245 9.99 13.77 -6.20
CA GLN A 245 8.66 14.27 -5.85
C GLN A 245 8.67 15.11 -4.57
N SER A 246 9.78 15.18 -3.86
CA SER A 246 9.91 15.96 -2.63
C SER A 246 10.25 17.42 -2.92
N THR A 247 9.77 18.29 -2.06
CA THR A 247 10.13 19.71 -2.10
C THR A 247 11.51 19.89 -1.45
N ILE A 248 12.35 20.71 -2.06
CA ILE A 248 13.68 21.05 -1.54
C ILE A 248 13.49 22.15 -0.47
N GLU A 249 14.24 22.07 0.63
CA GLU A 249 14.32 23.14 1.63
C GLU A 249 15.25 24.27 1.18
#